data_70bcbfa406597ad43c07905f46b46915
#
_entry.id   70bcbfa406597ad43c07905f46b46915
#
_cell.length_a   1.000
_cell.length_b   1.000
_cell.length_c   1.000
_cell.angle_alpha   90.00
_cell.angle_beta   90.00
_cell.angle_gamma   90.00
#
_symmetry.space_group_name_H-M   'P 1'
#
loop_
_entity.id
_entity.type
_entity.pdbx_description
1 polymer ?
#
loop_
_entity_poly.entity_id
_entity_poly.type
_entity_poly.pdbx_seq_one_letter_code
_entity_poly.pdbx_strand_id
1 'polypeptide(L)'
;MTTQPWKRLSALTAAALLSAGMISACSGAGTDSAESIDAADAGEIAEGGACAPDIATIEFGILSTESQENLEPQWEPFLTAMSDALDREVIGFYATDYAGVIEGMGAGKVQVAWYGGKSYIEAAARSDAEAFAQTVNDDGTKGYYSHLITNKDNPIVADIDLEAGNGDEYVIANAGDLTFAFNDPNSTSGFLVPTFYVFAQNGVNPEEAFSELIYAGSHEATGLAVAENQVDIATNNSENLARLEETAPQALENIQIIWTSPIIPSDPLAYRSDLPECLKDSIKDFMYNFDDAEVLGGLGWQGLDPAADEDWNTIRELEYGKQLLEVQNDDTIDDATKQEKIDEINQKLEEVQS
;
A
#
# COMPACT_ATOMS: atom_id res chain seq x y z
N MET A 1 -40.67 9.96 35.47
CA MET A 1 -41.27 8.77 36.10
C MET A 1 -41.11 7.66 35.09
N THR A 2 -40.27 6.67 35.20
CA THR A 2 -39.81 5.82 36.29
C THR A 2 -38.39 5.33 35.98
N THR A 3 -37.54 5.41 36.96
CA THR A 3 -36.17 4.85 37.03
C THR A 3 -36.25 3.37 37.42
N GLN A 4 -35.39 2.52 36.82
CA GLN A 4 -35.03 1.26 37.44
C GLN A 4 -33.53 0.97 37.35
N PRO A 5 -32.94 0.33 38.38
CA PRO A 5 -31.50 0.37 38.64
C PRO A 5 -30.74 -0.89 38.19
N TRP A 6 -29.45 -0.69 37.99
CA TRP A 6 -28.44 -1.72 37.73
C TRP A 6 -28.20 -2.64 38.91
N LYS A 7 -28.21 -3.96 38.67
CA LYS A 7 -27.72 -4.95 39.61
C LYS A 7 -26.30 -5.34 39.26
N ARG A 8 -25.38 -5.09 40.19
CA ARG A 8 -24.03 -5.66 40.25
C ARG A 8 -24.14 -7.12 40.65
N LEU A 9 -23.37 -8.02 40.03
CA LEU A 9 -23.08 -9.35 40.58
C LEU A 9 -21.57 -9.57 40.65
N SER A 10 -21.22 -10.11 41.80
CA SER A 10 -19.89 -10.21 42.40
C SER A 10 -19.04 -11.37 41.89
N ALA A 11 -17.75 -11.23 42.14
CA ALA A 11 -16.65 -12.19 41.94
C ALA A 11 -16.83 -13.52 42.66
N LEU A 12 -16.31 -14.58 42.07
CA LEU A 12 -15.95 -15.83 42.77
C LEU A 12 -14.54 -16.25 42.33
N THR A 13 -13.67 -16.17 43.29
CA THR A 13 -12.30 -16.74 43.33
C THR A 13 -12.39 -18.26 43.58
N ALA A 14 -11.58 -19.06 42.88
CA ALA A 14 -11.25 -20.40 43.30
C ALA A 14 -9.78 -20.75 42.98
N ALA A 15 -9.17 -21.25 43.97
CA ALA A 15 -7.78 -21.44 44.31
C ALA A 15 -7.06 -22.59 43.58
N ALA A 16 -5.76 -22.50 43.68
CA ALA A 16 -4.68 -23.37 43.26
C ALA A 16 -4.76 -24.84 43.68
N LEU A 17 -4.13 -25.74 42.90
CA LEU A 17 -3.53 -26.97 43.34
C LEU A 17 -2.19 -27.20 42.61
N LEU A 18 -1.14 -27.10 43.42
CA LEU A 18 0.22 -27.58 43.11
C LEU A 18 0.24 -29.12 43.18
N SER A 19 0.93 -29.77 42.23
CA SER A 19 1.48 -31.11 42.44
C SER A 19 2.91 -31.15 41.93
N ALA A 20 3.80 -31.28 42.89
CA ALA A 20 5.23 -31.59 42.73
C ALA A 20 5.39 -33.08 42.48
N GLY A 21 6.26 -33.46 41.55
CA GLY A 21 6.70 -34.83 41.31
C GLY A 21 8.22 -34.86 41.11
N MET A 22 8.91 -35.60 42.00
CA MET A 22 10.36 -35.63 42.19
C MET A 22 11.12 -36.42 41.12
N ILE A 23 12.22 -35.86 40.75
CA ILE A 23 13.62 -36.35 40.60
C ILE A 23 13.85 -37.89 40.64
N SER A 24 14.51 -38.39 39.61
CA SER A 24 15.46 -39.50 39.76
C SER A 24 16.70 -39.23 38.91
N ALA A 25 17.82 -39.09 39.61
CA ALA A 25 19.15 -38.96 39.05
C ALA A 25 19.74 -40.36 38.81
N CYS A 26 20.41 -40.53 37.67
CA CYS A 26 21.45 -41.54 37.53
C CYS A 26 22.66 -40.92 36.84
N SER A 27 23.74 -40.90 37.56
CA SER A 27 25.08 -40.51 37.20
C SER A 27 25.75 -41.55 36.28
N GLY A 28 26.42 -41.06 35.24
CA GLY A 28 27.37 -41.81 34.43
C GLY A 28 28.42 -40.84 33.87
N ALA A 29 29.65 -40.96 34.43
CA ALA A 29 30.82 -40.18 34.00
C ALA A 29 31.38 -40.73 32.69
N GLY A 30 31.74 -39.84 31.77
CA GLY A 30 32.50 -40.14 30.56
C GLY A 30 33.07 -38.84 29.97
N THR A 31 34.38 -38.80 29.95
CA THR A 31 35.29 -37.70 29.64
C THR A 31 35.34 -37.28 28.18
N ASP A 32 35.65 -35.99 28.02
CA ASP A 32 36.36 -35.32 26.91
C ASP A 32 35.87 -35.44 25.43
N SER A 33 35.46 -34.34 24.92
CA SER A 33 36.14 -33.64 23.81
C SER A 33 35.33 -32.39 23.44
N ALA A 34 35.92 -31.21 23.62
CA ALA A 34 35.43 -29.98 22.99
C ALA A 34 35.72 -30.05 21.48
N GLU A 35 34.70 -30.32 20.67
CA GLU A 35 34.73 -30.07 19.25
C GLU A 35 34.12 -28.69 18.97
N SER A 36 34.97 -27.86 18.40
CA SER A 36 34.61 -26.57 17.82
C SER A 36 33.56 -26.79 16.74
N ILE A 37 32.37 -26.17 16.93
CA ILE A 37 31.38 -26.10 15.86
C ILE A 37 31.88 -25.03 14.90
N ASP A 38 32.39 -25.45 13.75
CA ASP A 38 32.65 -24.62 12.60
C ASP A 38 31.32 -24.03 12.09
N ALA A 39 31.29 -22.71 12.05
CA ALA A 39 30.22 -21.97 11.39
C ALA A 39 30.40 -22.08 9.86
N ALA A 40 29.95 -23.16 9.28
CA ALA A 40 29.78 -23.33 7.84
C ALA A 40 28.87 -24.55 7.58
N ASP A 41 27.60 -24.40 7.87
CA ASP A 41 26.58 -25.28 7.31
C ASP A 41 25.44 -24.36 6.77
N ALA A 42 25.70 -23.75 5.62
CA ALA A 42 24.66 -23.36 4.72
C ALA A 42 24.01 -24.66 4.25
N GLY A 43 22.85 -25.00 4.87
CA GLY A 43 22.20 -26.27 4.66
C GLY A 43 22.05 -26.62 3.20
N GLU A 44 22.74 -27.67 2.77
CA GLU A 44 22.39 -28.42 1.57
C GLU A 44 20.90 -28.76 1.66
N ILE A 45 20.10 -28.20 0.76
CA ILE A 45 18.69 -28.57 0.55
C ILE A 45 18.71 -30.07 0.25
N ALA A 46 18.16 -30.86 1.15
CA ALA A 46 17.99 -32.29 0.92
C ALA A 46 17.16 -32.48 -0.37
N GLU A 47 17.73 -33.14 -1.37
CA GLU A 47 17.02 -33.51 -2.60
C GLU A 47 15.73 -34.22 -2.21
N GLY A 48 14.54 -33.56 -2.44
CA GLY A 48 13.22 -34.13 -2.22
C GLY A 48 12.40 -33.56 -1.06
N GLY A 49 12.88 -32.55 -0.32
CA GLY A 49 12.09 -31.82 0.68
C GLY A 49 11.22 -30.75 -0.01
N ALA A 50 9.89 -30.76 0.22
CA ALA A 50 9.03 -29.69 -0.26
C ALA A 50 9.47 -28.36 0.32
N CYS A 51 9.75 -27.35 -0.52
CA CYS A 51 10.06 -25.99 -0.08
C CYS A 51 8.90 -25.43 0.77
N ALA A 52 9.22 -24.90 1.96
CA ALA A 52 8.25 -24.29 2.88
C ALA A 52 6.98 -25.14 3.14
N PRO A 53 7.09 -26.37 3.68
CA PRO A 53 5.97 -27.28 3.82
C PRO A 53 4.89 -26.79 4.80
N ASP A 54 5.24 -25.84 5.67
CA ASP A 54 4.31 -25.25 6.64
C ASP A 54 3.45 -24.11 6.03
N ILE A 55 3.75 -23.67 4.81
CA ILE A 55 2.98 -22.67 4.05
C ILE A 55 2.25 -23.38 2.92
N ALA A 56 1.08 -23.95 3.21
CA ALA A 56 0.28 -24.70 2.22
C ALA A 56 -0.45 -23.78 1.23
N THR A 57 -0.84 -22.61 1.68
CA THR A 57 -1.55 -21.59 0.89
C THR A 57 -0.79 -20.29 0.96
N ILE A 58 -0.71 -19.57 -0.16
CA ILE A 58 -0.22 -18.20 -0.25
C ILE A 58 -1.43 -17.28 -0.38
N GLU A 59 -1.62 -16.37 0.57
CA GLU A 59 -2.54 -15.26 0.43
C GLU A 59 -1.83 -14.10 -0.25
N PHE A 60 -2.31 -13.73 -1.43
CA PHE A 60 -1.79 -12.63 -2.23
C PHE A 60 -2.63 -11.38 -1.97
N GLY A 61 -2.05 -10.38 -1.32
CA GLY A 61 -2.70 -9.12 -1.01
C GLY A 61 -2.91 -8.25 -2.25
N ILE A 62 -4.13 -7.79 -2.45
CA ILE A 62 -4.54 -6.93 -3.56
C ILE A 62 -5.15 -5.66 -2.98
N LEU A 63 -4.59 -4.50 -3.34
CA LEU A 63 -5.09 -3.21 -2.87
C LEU A 63 -6.51 -2.95 -3.40
N SER A 64 -7.33 -2.32 -2.58
CA SER A 64 -8.70 -1.92 -2.91
C SER A 64 -8.73 -0.68 -3.82
N THR A 65 -8.09 -0.74 -4.99
CA THR A 65 -8.11 0.34 -5.99
C THR A 65 -9.47 0.47 -6.66
N GLU A 66 -10.22 -0.62 -6.68
CA GLU A 66 -11.58 -0.77 -7.20
C GLU A 66 -12.41 -1.65 -6.25
N SER A 67 -13.69 -1.84 -6.58
CA SER A 67 -14.54 -2.81 -5.91
C SER A 67 -14.01 -4.24 -6.06
N GLN A 68 -14.20 -5.09 -5.06
CA GLN A 68 -13.80 -6.50 -5.15
C GLN A 68 -14.47 -7.20 -6.35
N GLU A 69 -15.71 -6.83 -6.70
CA GLU A 69 -16.44 -7.37 -7.85
C GLU A 69 -15.69 -7.13 -9.16
N ASN A 70 -14.96 -6.00 -9.27
CA ASN A 70 -14.16 -5.67 -10.43
C ASN A 70 -12.75 -6.26 -10.37
N LEU A 71 -12.12 -6.26 -9.18
CA LEU A 71 -10.75 -6.77 -9.01
C LEU A 71 -10.64 -8.30 -9.14
N GLU A 72 -11.57 -9.05 -8.53
CA GLU A 72 -11.47 -10.51 -8.45
C GLU A 72 -11.37 -11.18 -9.83
N PRO A 73 -12.24 -10.87 -10.83
CA PRO A 73 -12.12 -11.46 -12.16
C PRO A 73 -10.84 -11.10 -12.91
N GLN A 74 -10.22 -9.97 -12.60
CA GLN A 74 -8.97 -9.51 -13.24
C GLN A 74 -7.76 -10.26 -12.68
N TRP A 75 -7.75 -10.50 -11.36
CA TRP A 75 -6.63 -11.14 -10.67
C TRP A 75 -6.67 -12.66 -10.69
N GLU A 76 -7.86 -13.28 -10.76
CA GLU A 76 -8.02 -14.73 -10.70
C GLU A 76 -7.16 -15.50 -11.72
N PRO A 77 -7.04 -15.07 -13.01
CA PRO A 77 -6.18 -15.76 -13.97
C PRO A 77 -4.69 -15.72 -13.57
N PHE A 78 -4.21 -14.59 -13.05
CA PHE A 78 -2.82 -14.43 -12.58
C PHE A 78 -2.54 -15.30 -11.35
N LEU A 79 -3.45 -15.30 -10.37
CA LEU A 79 -3.34 -16.12 -9.15
C LEU A 79 -3.38 -17.61 -9.46
N THR A 80 -4.21 -18.01 -10.44
CA THR A 80 -4.26 -19.39 -10.92
C THR A 80 -2.95 -19.82 -11.56
N ALA A 81 -2.39 -18.99 -12.44
CA ALA A 81 -1.10 -19.26 -13.07
C ALA A 81 0.04 -19.36 -12.04
N MET A 82 0.03 -18.47 -11.04
CA MET A 82 0.99 -18.51 -9.92
C MET A 82 0.82 -19.79 -9.10
N SER A 83 -0.42 -20.20 -8.83
CA SER A 83 -0.73 -21.44 -8.10
C SER A 83 -0.18 -22.67 -8.82
N ASP A 84 -0.38 -22.75 -10.12
CA ASP A 84 0.11 -23.86 -10.96
C ASP A 84 1.64 -23.89 -11.00
N ALA A 85 2.28 -22.73 -11.14
CA ALA A 85 3.73 -22.63 -11.21
C ALA A 85 4.43 -22.99 -9.89
N LEU A 86 3.82 -22.65 -8.75
CA LEU A 86 4.37 -22.91 -7.42
C LEU A 86 3.98 -24.28 -6.85
N ASP A 87 3.14 -25.07 -7.57
CA ASP A 87 2.51 -26.31 -7.07
C ASP A 87 1.90 -26.11 -5.65
N ARG A 88 1.16 -24.98 -5.49
CA ARG A 88 0.67 -24.51 -4.20
C ARG A 88 -0.55 -23.62 -4.39
N GLU A 89 -1.54 -23.73 -3.52
CA GLU A 89 -2.70 -22.86 -3.57
C GLU A 89 -2.31 -21.41 -3.38
N VAL A 90 -2.71 -20.53 -4.32
CA VAL A 90 -2.58 -19.08 -4.23
C VAL A 90 -3.96 -18.46 -4.32
N ILE A 91 -4.35 -17.68 -3.31
CA ILE A 91 -5.67 -17.04 -3.24
C ILE A 91 -5.53 -15.54 -3.04
N GLY A 92 -6.47 -14.77 -3.60
CA GLY A 92 -6.51 -13.32 -3.41
C GLY A 92 -6.99 -12.93 -2.01
N PHE A 93 -6.26 -12.04 -1.36
CA PHE A 93 -6.66 -11.37 -0.14
C PHE A 93 -7.15 -9.96 -0.48
N TYR A 94 -8.45 -9.75 -0.48
CA TYR A 94 -9.12 -8.49 -0.80
C TYR A 94 -9.54 -7.81 0.49
N ALA A 95 -8.82 -6.76 0.88
CA ALA A 95 -9.18 -5.92 2.01
C ALA A 95 -10.16 -4.82 1.59
N THR A 96 -10.86 -4.23 2.55
CA THR A 96 -11.79 -3.11 2.30
C THR A 96 -11.08 -1.77 2.13
N ASP A 97 -9.81 -1.70 2.54
CA ASP A 97 -8.94 -0.53 2.46
C ASP A 97 -7.48 -0.95 2.33
N TYR A 98 -6.61 0.00 2.00
CA TYR A 98 -5.17 -0.25 1.81
C TYR A 98 -4.48 -0.71 3.10
N ALA A 99 -4.91 -0.18 4.25
CA ALA A 99 -4.36 -0.56 5.54
C ALA A 99 -4.57 -2.04 5.85
N GLY A 100 -5.69 -2.62 5.41
CA GLY A 100 -5.99 -4.04 5.61
C GLY A 100 -4.97 -4.98 4.96
N VAL A 101 -4.42 -4.64 3.79
CA VAL A 101 -3.35 -5.43 3.14
C VAL A 101 -2.03 -5.28 3.92
N ILE A 102 -1.69 -4.06 4.33
CA ILE A 102 -0.49 -3.77 5.13
C ILE A 102 -0.53 -4.56 6.44
N GLU A 103 -1.64 -4.46 7.17
CA GLU A 103 -1.83 -5.15 8.46
C GLU A 103 -1.94 -6.67 8.28
N GLY A 104 -2.54 -7.14 7.19
CA GLY A 104 -2.61 -8.55 6.81
C GLY A 104 -1.22 -9.16 6.67
N MET A 105 -0.29 -8.47 6.05
CA MET A 105 1.11 -8.90 5.92
C MET A 105 1.80 -8.91 7.30
N GLY A 106 1.71 -7.84 8.07
CA GLY A 106 2.29 -7.77 9.44
C GLY A 106 1.72 -8.80 10.40
N ALA A 107 0.46 -9.22 10.21
CA ALA A 107 -0.17 -10.29 10.98
C ALA A 107 0.17 -11.70 10.47
N GLY A 108 0.99 -11.83 9.42
CA GLY A 108 1.39 -13.11 8.82
C GLY A 108 0.30 -13.79 7.99
N LYS A 109 -0.80 -13.10 7.67
CA LYS A 109 -1.86 -13.62 6.81
C LYS A 109 -1.49 -13.52 5.34
N VAL A 110 -0.97 -12.37 4.91
CA VAL A 110 -0.55 -12.11 3.54
C VAL A 110 0.93 -12.46 3.38
N GLN A 111 1.28 -13.28 2.40
CA GLN A 111 2.64 -13.70 2.12
C GLN A 111 3.28 -12.89 1.00
N VAL A 112 2.50 -12.49 0.00
CA VAL A 112 2.89 -11.68 -1.15
C VAL A 112 1.82 -10.63 -1.37
N ALA A 113 2.19 -9.42 -1.82
CA ALA A 113 1.19 -8.40 -2.14
C ALA A 113 1.66 -7.49 -3.28
N TRP A 114 0.68 -6.97 -4.01
CA TRP A 114 0.81 -5.80 -4.86
C TRP A 114 0.45 -4.57 -4.04
N TYR A 115 1.35 -3.60 -4.03
CA TYR A 115 1.22 -2.34 -3.33
C TYR A 115 1.37 -1.16 -4.30
N GLY A 116 0.86 0.01 -3.93
CA GLY A 116 1.37 1.28 -4.46
C GLY A 116 2.60 1.71 -3.67
N GLY A 117 3.38 2.66 -4.19
CA GLY A 117 4.62 3.08 -3.53
C GLY A 117 4.43 3.56 -2.08
N LYS A 118 3.37 4.32 -1.78
CA LYS A 118 3.07 4.78 -0.41
C LYS A 118 2.70 3.63 0.52
N SER A 119 1.78 2.76 0.12
CA SER A 119 1.40 1.59 0.93
C SER A 119 2.55 0.62 1.12
N TYR A 120 3.47 0.52 0.14
CA TYR A 120 4.68 -0.28 0.26
C TYR A 120 5.64 0.29 1.32
N ILE A 121 5.98 1.58 1.28
CA ILE A 121 6.90 2.13 2.28
C ILE A 121 6.34 2.01 3.71
N GLU A 122 5.02 2.06 3.88
CA GLU A 122 4.37 1.77 5.15
C GLU A 122 4.47 0.28 5.52
N ALA A 123 4.26 -0.63 4.56
CA ALA A 123 4.37 -2.07 4.79
C ALA A 123 5.83 -2.48 5.10
N ALA A 124 6.81 -1.90 4.43
CA ALA A 124 8.22 -2.09 4.71
C ALA A 124 8.60 -1.62 6.12
N ALA A 125 8.04 -0.49 6.57
CA ALA A 125 8.35 0.08 7.87
C ALA A 125 7.74 -0.68 9.06
N ARG A 126 6.58 -1.35 8.88
CA ARG A 126 5.81 -1.92 10.01
C ARG A 126 5.22 -3.31 9.82
N SER A 127 5.45 -3.92 8.66
CA SER A 127 4.84 -5.22 8.31
C SER A 127 5.83 -6.17 7.63
N ASP A 128 7.12 -5.89 7.75
CA ASP A 128 8.22 -6.71 7.22
C ASP A 128 8.12 -7.00 5.71
N ALA A 129 7.53 -6.07 4.93
CA ALA A 129 7.46 -6.19 3.48
C ALA A 129 8.85 -5.95 2.85
N GLU A 130 9.23 -6.80 1.91
CA GLU A 130 10.45 -6.70 1.11
C GLU A 130 10.07 -6.70 -0.36
N ALA A 131 10.27 -5.56 -1.05
CA ALA A 131 10.01 -5.46 -2.49
C ALA A 131 11.03 -6.27 -3.28
N PHE A 132 10.55 -6.92 -4.33
CA PHE A 132 11.40 -7.72 -5.19
C PHE A 132 11.11 -7.50 -6.69
N ALA A 133 9.96 -6.94 -7.03
CA ALA A 133 9.57 -6.67 -8.41
C ALA A 133 8.77 -5.36 -8.51
N GLN A 134 8.71 -4.82 -9.72
CA GLN A 134 7.87 -3.69 -10.10
C GLN A 134 7.06 -4.02 -11.34
N THR A 135 5.89 -3.40 -11.47
CA THR A 135 5.06 -3.53 -12.66
C THR A 135 5.68 -2.80 -13.86
N VAL A 136 5.44 -3.34 -15.06
CA VAL A 136 5.74 -2.68 -16.32
C VAL A 136 4.43 -2.55 -17.08
N ASN A 137 4.02 -1.32 -17.40
CA ASN A 137 2.78 -1.05 -18.09
C ASN A 137 2.71 -1.68 -19.49
N ASP A 138 1.53 -1.85 -20.04
CA ASP A 138 1.28 -2.43 -21.36
C ASP A 138 2.02 -1.70 -22.49
N ASP A 139 2.28 -0.40 -22.35
CA ASP A 139 3.07 0.43 -23.28
C ASP A 139 4.59 0.36 -23.04
N GLY A 140 5.05 -0.41 -22.06
CA GLY A 140 6.44 -0.58 -21.68
C GLY A 140 6.99 0.50 -20.75
N THR A 141 6.18 1.44 -20.32
CA THR A 141 6.63 2.45 -19.36
C THR A 141 6.70 1.88 -17.93
N LYS A 142 7.58 2.49 -17.12
CA LYS A 142 7.70 2.20 -15.69
C LYS A 142 7.32 3.44 -14.92
N GLY A 143 6.06 3.52 -14.56
CA GLY A 143 5.48 4.61 -13.82
C GLY A 143 4.15 5.08 -14.36
N TYR A 144 3.50 5.92 -13.58
CA TYR A 144 2.16 6.42 -13.82
C TYR A 144 1.99 7.84 -13.27
N TYR A 145 0.81 8.42 -13.38
CA TYR A 145 0.55 9.80 -12.98
C TYR A 145 -0.63 9.90 -12.02
N SER A 146 -0.48 10.78 -11.03
CA SER A 146 -1.62 11.28 -10.25
C SER A 146 -2.30 12.42 -10.99
N HIS A 147 -3.61 12.47 -10.86
CA HIS A 147 -4.45 13.51 -11.45
C HIS A 147 -5.35 14.15 -10.39
N LEU A 148 -5.61 15.46 -10.54
CA LEU A 148 -6.85 16.04 -10.05
C LEU A 148 -7.86 15.99 -11.18
N ILE A 149 -9.06 15.53 -10.87
CA ILE A 149 -10.16 15.37 -11.82
C ILE A 149 -11.39 16.13 -11.33
N THR A 150 -12.20 16.58 -12.29
CA THR A 150 -13.51 17.20 -12.06
C THR A 150 -14.51 16.68 -13.09
N ASN A 151 -15.80 16.96 -12.91
CA ASN A 151 -16.77 16.69 -13.96
C ASN A 151 -16.59 17.71 -15.09
N LYS A 152 -16.59 17.24 -16.36
CA LYS A 152 -16.40 18.11 -17.54
C LYS A 152 -17.42 19.25 -17.67
N ASP A 153 -18.61 19.03 -17.10
CA ASP A 153 -19.71 20.00 -17.12
C ASP A 153 -19.74 20.87 -15.84
N ASN A 154 -18.79 20.67 -14.91
CA ASN A 154 -18.65 21.53 -13.74
C ASN A 154 -18.24 22.94 -14.19
N PRO A 155 -18.94 24.00 -13.71
CA PRO A 155 -18.62 25.38 -14.10
C PRO A 155 -17.16 25.80 -13.91
N ILE A 156 -16.43 25.20 -12.96
CA ILE A 156 -15.02 25.52 -12.69
C ILE A 156 -14.11 25.26 -13.89
N VAL A 157 -14.47 24.33 -14.78
CA VAL A 157 -13.69 24.03 -15.99
C VAL A 157 -13.51 25.25 -16.90
N ALA A 158 -14.49 26.17 -16.90
CA ALA A 158 -14.40 27.40 -17.68
C ALA A 158 -13.38 28.42 -17.12
N ASP A 159 -13.00 28.29 -15.86
CA ASP A 159 -12.08 29.18 -15.16
C ASP A 159 -10.64 28.59 -15.08
N ILE A 160 -10.45 27.36 -15.55
CA ILE A 160 -9.16 26.64 -15.56
C ILE A 160 -8.57 26.67 -16.98
N ASP A 161 -7.30 27.01 -17.08
CA ASP A 161 -6.52 26.85 -18.32
C ASP A 161 -5.99 25.41 -18.40
N LEU A 162 -6.79 24.54 -19.03
CA LEU A 162 -6.45 23.12 -19.18
C LEU A 162 -5.16 22.88 -19.97
N GLU A 163 -4.81 23.80 -20.91
CA GLU A 163 -3.58 23.70 -21.69
C GLU A 163 -2.34 24.05 -20.83
N ALA A 164 -2.48 25.01 -19.95
CA ALA A 164 -1.44 25.36 -18.96
C ALA A 164 -1.34 24.34 -17.82
N GLY A 165 -2.40 23.56 -17.58
CA GLY A 165 -2.46 22.57 -16.50
C GLY A 165 -2.51 23.19 -15.11
N ASN A 166 -3.09 24.40 -14.96
CA ASN A 166 -3.11 25.17 -13.71
C ASN A 166 -4.32 24.88 -12.80
N GLY A 167 -4.91 23.70 -12.92
CA GLY A 167 -6.04 23.32 -12.09
C GLY A 167 -5.74 23.26 -10.60
N ASP A 168 -4.50 22.94 -10.22
CA ASP A 168 -4.02 22.97 -8.85
C ASP A 168 -4.05 24.39 -8.25
N GLU A 169 -3.60 25.41 -9.00
CA GLU A 169 -3.67 26.81 -8.58
C GLU A 169 -5.12 27.25 -8.36
N TYR A 170 -6.03 26.85 -9.27
CA TYR A 170 -7.45 27.13 -9.14
C TYR A 170 -8.05 26.47 -7.89
N VAL A 171 -7.75 25.18 -7.68
CA VAL A 171 -8.25 24.40 -6.54
C VAL A 171 -7.80 25.04 -5.22
N ILE A 172 -6.53 25.40 -5.08
CA ILE A 172 -5.99 26.06 -3.89
C ILE A 172 -6.69 27.41 -3.62
N ALA A 173 -6.84 28.22 -4.67
CA ALA A 173 -7.42 29.56 -4.54
C ALA A 173 -8.91 29.54 -4.15
N ASN A 174 -9.64 28.46 -4.45
CA ASN A 174 -11.09 28.36 -4.29
C ASN A 174 -11.51 27.22 -3.33
N ALA A 175 -10.58 26.58 -2.63
CA ALA A 175 -10.82 25.37 -1.82
C ALA A 175 -12.02 25.52 -0.87
N GLY A 176 -12.19 26.67 -0.23
CA GLY A 176 -13.30 26.93 0.72
C GLY A 176 -14.70 26.85 0.13
N ASP A 177 -14.82 26.92 -1.19
CA ASP A 177 -16.09 26.82 -1.91
C ASP A 177 -16.27 25.46 -2.61
N LEU A 178 -15.26 24.58 -2.56
CA LEU A 178 -15.22 23.29 -3.26
C LEU A 178 -15.37 22.11 -2.30
N THR A 179 -15.96 21.05 -2.81
CA THR A 179 -15.95 19.71 -2.19
C THR A 179 -14.84 18.87 -2.82
N PHE A 180 -14.13 18.09 -2.00
CA PHE A 180 -12.95 17.34 -2.43
C PHE A 180 -12.98 15.89 -1.96
N ALA A 181 -12.56 14.97 -2.82
CA ALA A 181 -12.39 13.56 -2.45
C ALA A 181 -10.95 13.09 -2.67
N PHE A 182 -10.31 12.65 -1.60
CA PHE A 182 -9.14 11.76 -1.68
C PHE A 182 -9.58 10.30 -1.86
N ASN A 183 -8.66 9.45 -2.31
CA ASN A 183 -8.84 8.01 -2.35
C ASN A 183 -8.70 7.41 -0.92
N ASP A 184 -7.53 6.87 -0.59
CA ASP A 184 -7.17 6.26 0.70
C ASP A 184 -5.91 6.92 1.25
N PRO A 185 -5.78 7.15 2.56
CA PRO A 185 -4.58 7.78 3.15
C PRO A 185 -3.26 7.05 2.86
N ASN A 186 -3.30 5.76 2.51
CA ASN A 186 -2.12 4.98 2.10
C ASN A 186 -1.93 4.93 0.59
N SER A 187 -2.74 5.65 -0.19
CA SER A 187 -2.58 5.73 -1.64
C SER A 187 -1.45 6.68 -2.03
N THR A 188 -0.65 6.29 -3.01
CA THR A 188 0.41 7.12 -3.60
C THR A 188 -0.19 8.25 -4.41
N SER A 189 -0.88 7.90 -5.49
CA SER A 189 -1.47 8.86 -6.44
C SER A 189 -2.76 9.49 -5.94
N GLY A 190 -3.51 8.77 -5.11
CA GLY A 190 -4.78 9.24 -4.58
C GLY A 190 -4.68 10.05 -3.28
N PHE A 191 -3.47 10.13 -2.68
CA PHE A 191 -3.27 10.89 -1.45
C PHE A 191 -1.89 11.56 -1.37
N LEU A 192 -0.79 10.79 -1.29
CA LEU A 192 0.54 11.34 -0.99
C LEU A 192 0.98 12.38 -2.02
N VAL A 193 0.94 12.02 -3.30
CA VAL A 193 1.44 12.85 -4.40
C VAL A 193 0.67 14.17 -4.52
N PRO A 194 -0.67 14.19 -4.58
CA PRO A 194 -1.42 15.44 -4.60
C PRO A 194 -1.28 16.22 -3.28
N THR A 195 -1.21 15.54 -2.12
CA THR A 195 -0.97 16.24 -0.85
C THR A 195 0.35 16.98 -0.85
N PHE A 196 1.43 16.37 -1.36
CA PHE A 196 2.74 17.01 -1.42
C PHE A 196 2.78 18.15 -2.44
N TYR A 197 2.48 17.86 -3.72
CA TYR A 197 2.68 18.81 -4.82
C TYR A 197 1.66 19.94 -4.84
N VAL A 198 0.39 19.62 -4.55
CA VAL A 198 -0.68 20.62 -4.64
C VAL A 198 -0.83 21.36 -3.32
N PHE A 199 -0.89 20.67 -2.19
CA PHE A 199 -1.26 21.29 -0.93
C PHE A 199 -0.04 21.69 -0.06
N ALA A 200 0.80 20.74 0.32
CA ALA A 200 1.88 21.00 1.28
C ALA A 200 2.90 22.03 0.77
N GLN A 201 3.31 21.95 -0.50
CA GLN A 201 4.22 22.94 -1.10
C GLN A 201 3.64 24.35 -1.13
N ASN A 202 2.33 24.49 -1.08
CA ASN A 202 1.63 25.79 -1.04
C ASN A 202 1.20 26.18 0.38
N GLY A 203 1.61 25.43 1.40
CA GLY A 203 1.26 25.69 2.80
C GLY A 203 -0.23 25.53 3.12
N VAL A 204 -0.93 24.71 2.34
CA VAL A 204 -2.37 24.45 2.50
C VAL A 204 -2.57 23.12 3.22
N ASN A 205 -3.36 23.14 4.30
CA ASN A 205 -3.87 21.94 4.91
C ASN A 205 -5.23 21.58 4.29
N PRO A 206 -5.33 20.50 3.48
CA PRO A 206 -6.59 20.16 2.81
C PRO A 206 -7.74 19.86 3.78
N GLU A 207 -7.45 19.29 4.96
CA GLU A 207 -8.47 19.00 5.99
C GLU A 207 -9.18 20.27 6.50
N GLU A 208 -8.54 21.43 6.40
CA GLU A 208 -9.08 22.71 6.86
C GLU A 208 -9.52 23.61 5.70
N ALA A 209 -9.02 23.35 4.49
CA ALA A 209 -9.19 24.26 3.36
C ALA A 209 -10.53 24.07 2.64
N PHE A 210 -10.99 22.83 2.46
CA PHE A 210 -12.17 22.53 1.68
C PHE A 210 -13.49 22.75 2.45
N SER A 211 -14.56 23.08 1.70
CA SER A 211 -15.91 23.15 2.29
C SER A 211 -16.38 21.80 2.83
N GLU A 212 -16.02 20.73 2.13
CA GLU A 212 -16.18 19.34 2.53
C GLU A 212 -15.05 18.52 1.95
N LEU A 213 -14.43 17.65 2.76
CA LEU A 213 -13.40 16.70 2.35
C LEU A 213 -13.79 15.29 2.78
N ILE A 214 -13.71 14.35 1.84
CA ILE A 214 -13.99 12.94 2.09
C ILE A 214 -12.84 12.05 1.62
N TYR A 215 -12.77 10.85 2.17
CA TYR A 215 -11.94 9.75 1.69
C TYR A 215 -12.86 8.70 1.08
N ALA A 216 -12.83 8.56 -0.24
CA ALA A 216 -13.75 7.68 -0.97
C ALA A 216 -13.35 6.19 -0.93
N GLY A 217 -12.12 5.89 -0.52
CA GLY A 217 -11.59 4.55 -0.29
C GLY A 217 -10.97 3.88 -1.50
N SER A 218 -11.31 4.29 -2.74
CA SER A 218 -10.76 3.70 -3.97
C SER A 218 -10.68 4.69 -5.11
N HIS A 219 -9.87 4.41 -6.13
CA HIS A 219 -9.81 5.20 -7.35
C HIS A 219 -11.10 5.11 -8.16
N GLU A 220 -11.71 3.93 -8.21
CA GLU A 220 -13.04 3.75 -8.83
C GLU A 220 -14.07 4.69 -8.19
N ALA A 221 -14.13 4.70 -6.84
CA ALA A 221 -15.08 5.52 -6.11
C ALA A 221 -14.86 7.03 -6.35
N THR A 222 -13.62 7.51 -6.40
CA THR A 222 -13.32 8.92 -6.70
C THR A 222 -13.70 9.30 -8.14
N GLY A 223 -13.42 8.41 -9.11
CA GLY A 223 -13.82 8.59 -10.50
C GLY A 223 -15.34 8.70 -10.68
N LEU A 224 -16.08 7.76 -10.06
CA LEU A 224 -17.54 7.75 -10.10
C LEU A 224 -18.15 8.95 -9.36
N ALA A 225 -17.61 9.36 -8.21
CA ALA A 225 -18.10 10.50 -7.45
C ALA A 225 -18.03 11.80 -8.28
N VAL A 226 -16.92 12.01 -8.99
CA VAL A 226 -16.76 13.15 -9.90
C VAL A 226 -17.69 13.04 -11.12
N ALA A 227 -17.73 11.86 -11.75
CA ALA A 227 -18.56 11.65 -12.93
C ALA A 227 -20.06 11.90 -12.67
N GLU A 228 -20.52 11.64 -11.44
CA GLU A 228 -21.90 11.84 -10.99
C GLU A 228 -22.14 13.19 -10.27
N ASN A 229 -21.15 14.11 -10.27
CA ASN A 229 -21.21 15.40 -9.57
C ASN A 229 -21.52 15.27 -8.06
N GLN A 230 -21.02 14.24 -7.41
CA GLN A 230 -21.14 14.08 -5.94
C GLN A 230 -20.09 14.93 -5.20
N VAL A 231 -18.95 15.17 -5.85
CA VAL A 231 -17.89 16.10 -5.40
C VAL A 231 -17.43 16.95 -6.58
N ASP A 232 -16.89 18.15 -6.29
CA ASP A 232 -16.38 19.06 -7.33
C ASP A 232 -15.04 18.57 -7.87
N ILE A 233 -14.14 18.13 -6.99
CA ILE A 233 -12.77 17.70 -7.31
C ILE A 233 -12.50 16.37 -6.63
N ALA A 234 -11.74 15.51 -7.31
CA ALA A 234 -11.19 14.32 -6.68
C ALA A 234 -9.78 14.00 -7.19
N THR A 235 -9.07 13.16 -6.43
CA THR A 235 -7.82 12.55 -6.87
C THR A 235 -8.09 11.25 -7.63
N ASN A 236 -7.28 11.01 -8.68
CA ASN A 236 -7.32 9.75 -9.43
C ASN A 236 -5.94 9.48 -10.03
N ASN A 237 -5.80 8.47 -10.89
CA ASN A 237 -4.55 8.18 -11.58
C ASN A 237 -4.77 7.72 -13.03
N SER A 238 -3.69 7.73 -13.81
CA SER A 238 -3.74 7.35 -15.22
C SER A 238 -4.17 5.89 -15.45
N GLU A 239 -3.78 4.97 -14.56
CA GLU A 239 -4.11 3.55 -14.69
C GLU A 239 -5.60 3.29 -14.43
N ASN A 240 -6.17 3.88 -13.36
CA ASN A 240 -7.60 3.73 -13.10
C ASN A 240 -8.46 4.42 -14.18
N LEU A 241 -8.03 5.59 -14.69
CA LEU A 241 -8.77 6.21 -15.80
C LEU A 241 -8.77 5.34 -17.06
N ALA A 242 -7.66 4.66 -17.38
CA ALA A 242 -7.62 3.67 -18.46
C ALA A 242 -8.57 2.49 -18.18
N ARG A 243 -8.62 2.01 -16.93
CA ARG A 243 -9.51 0.93 -16.53
C ARG A 243 -10.98 1.31 -16.56
N LEU A 244 -11.33 2.56 -16.25
CA LEU A 244 -12.69 3.06 -16.40
C LEU A 244 -13.17 3.08 -17.86
N GLU A 245 -12.27 3.09 -18.85
CA GLU A 245 -12.64 2.93 -20.26
C GLU A 245 -13.33 1.58 -20.51
N GLU A 246 -12.94 0.55 -19.79
CA GLU A 246 -13.50 -0.79 -19.90
C GLU A 246 -14.70 -1.01 -18.97
N THR A 247 -14.57 -0.58 -17.69
CA THR A 247 -15.55 -0.90 -16.64
C THR A 247 -16.70 0.10 -16.54
N ALA A 248 -16.46 1.38 -16.84
CA ALA A 248 -17.44 2.46 -16.72
C ALA A 248 -17.22 3.57 -17.77
N PRO A 249 -17.27 3.26 -19.09
CA PRO A 249 -16.94 4.24 -20.16
C PRO A 249 -17.78 5.51 -20.11
N GLN A 250 -19.04 5.42 -19.68
CA GLN A 250 -19.91 6.58 -19.55
C GLN A 250 -19.48 7.52 -18.41
N ALA A 251 -18.90 6.98 -17.34
CA ALA A 251 -18.33 7.78 -16.26
C ALA A 251 -17.07 8.50 -16.76
N LEU A 252 -16.18 7.77 -17.44
CA LEU A 252 -14.96 8.35 -18.01
C LEU A 252 -15.26 9.51 -18.97
N GLU A 253 -16.30 9.40 -19.80
CA GLU A 253 -16.73 10.49 -20.69
C GLU A 253 -17.10 11.79 -19.96
N ASN A 254 -17.44 11.72 -18.67
CA ASN A 254 -17.79 12.86 -17.84
C ASN A 254 -16.62 13.41 -17.03
N ILE A 255 -15.48 12.76 -17.04
CA ILE A 255 -14.29 13.17 -16.27
C ILE A 255 -13.42 14.13 -17.10
N GLN A 256 -12.97 15.21 -16.48
CA GLN A 256 -11.97 16.14 -16.99
C GLN A 256 -10.76 16.16 -16.06
N ILE A 257 -9.58 15.84 -16.59
CA ILE A 257 -8.32 16.05 -15.87
C ILE A 257 -8.02 17.54 -15.85
N ILE A 258 -7.72 18.08 -14.66
CA ILE A 258 -7.39 19.50 -14.47
C ILE A 258 -5.95 19.73 -13.99
N TRP A 259 -5.27 18.67 -13.50
CA TRP A 259 -3.86 18.68 -13.11
C TRP A 259 -3.26 17.28 -13.25
N THR A 260 -1.96 17.24 -13.52
CA THR A 260 -1.18 15.99 -13.64
C THR A 260 0.14 16.14 -12.90
N SER A 261 0.50 15.17 -12.09
CA SER A 261 1.75 15.13 -11.33
C SER A 261 2.98 14.88 -12.21
N PRO A 262 4.21 15.08 -11.67
CA PRO A 262 5.38 14.35 -12.15
C PRO A 262 5.14 12.84 -12.13
N ILE A 263 5.94 12.09 -12.91
CA ILE A 263 5.82 10.63 -12.97
C ILE A 263 6.07 9.99 -11.60
N ILE A 264 5.25 9.02 -11.26
CA ILE A 264 5.34 8.20 -10.06
C ILE A 264 6.01 6.87 -10.46
N PRO A 265 6.98 6.33 -9.69
CA PRO A 265 7.52 5.00 -9.93
C PRO A 265 6.42 3.93 -10.00
N SER A 266 6.61 2.90 -10.81
CA SER A 266 5.71 1.75 -10.91
C SER A 266 5.45 1.09 -9.56
N ASP A 267 4.33 0.39 -9.49
CA ASP A 267 3.89 -0.27 -8.29
C ASP A 267 4.76 -1.46 -7.91
N PRO A 268 5.11 -1.60 -6.62
CA PRO A 268 5.91 -2.72 -6.13
C PRO A 268 5.09 -3.99 -5.89
N LEU A 269 5.73 -5.13 -6.17
CA LEU A 269 5.36 -6.41 -5.58
C LEU A 269 6.33 -6.71 -4.46
N ALA A 270 5.79 -7.05 -3.30
CA ALA A 270 6.57 -7.36 -2.12
C ALA A 270 6.10 -8.68 -1.49
N TYR A 271 7.03 -9.40 -0.92
CA TYR A 271 6.71 -10.55 -0.07
C TYR A 271 7.11 -10.25 1.38
N ARG A 272 6.63 -11.06 2.30
CA ARG A 272 7.04 -10.96 3.70
C ARG A 272 8.49 -11.42 3.85
N SER A 273 9.34 -10.62 4.47
CA SER A 273 10.80 -10.82 4.53
C SER A 273 11.23 -12.12 5.24
N ASP A 274 10.39 -12.66 6.13
CA ASP A 274 10.64 -13.91 6.87
C ASP A 274 10.26 -15.18 6.10
N LEU A 275 9.79 -15.08 4.86
CA LEU A 275 9.53 -16.26 4.04
C LEU A 275 10.82 -17.05 3.77
N PRO A 276 10.77 -18.40 3.75
CA PRO A 276 11.91 -19.23 3.38
C PRO A 276 12.48 -18.83 2.01
N GLU A 277 13.81 -18.75 1.90
CA GLU A 277 14.49 -18.32 0.66
C GLU A 277 14.07 -19.14 -0.56
N CYS A 278 13.90 -20.46 -0.40
CA CYS A 278 13.43 -21.30 -1.52
C CYS A 278 12.05 -20.89 -2.04
N LEU A 279 11.16 -20.37 -1.18
CA LEU A 279 9.85 -19.88 -1.59
C LEU A 279 9.96 -18.49 -2.25
N LYS A 280 10.78 -17.60 -1.69
CA LYS A 280 11.11 -16.31 -2.30
C LYS A 280 11.68 -16.51 -3.71
N ASP A 281 12.61 -17.44 -3.87
CA ASP A 281 13.21 -17.75 -5.19
C ASP A 281 12.18 -18.30 -6.17
N SER A 282 11.27 -19.18 -5.74
CA SER A 282 10.20 -19.68 -6.59
C SER A 282 9.22 -18.59 -7.01
N ILE A 283 8.88 -17.68 -6.09
CA ILE A 283 8.02 -16.51 -6.37
C ILE A 283 8.69 -15.58 -7.39
N LYS A 284 9.98 -15.26 -7.19
CA LYS A 284 10.75 -14.45 -8.13
C LYS A 284 10.83 -15.10 -9.50
N ASP A 285 11.10 -16.42 -9.55
CA ASP A 285 11.21 -17.16 -10.81
C ASP A 285 9.90 -17.09 -11.60
N PHE A 286 8.76 -17.28 -10.93
CA PHE A 286 7.46 -17.07 -11.56
C PHE A 286 7.30 -15.64 -12.06
N MET A 287 7.46 -14.63 -11.19
CA MET A 287 7.18 -13.24 -11.51
C MET A 287 8.02 -12.71 -12.67
N TYR A 288 9.32 -13.06 -12.73
CA TYR A 288 10.24 -12.55 -13.75
C TYR A 288 10.14 -13.27 -15.09
N ASN A 289 9.55 -14.48 -15.13
CA ASN A 289 9.43 -15.28 -16.34
C ASN A 289 7.98 -15.44 -16.82
N PHE A 290 7.01 -14.87 -16.11
CA PHE A 290 5.61 -14.93 -16.51
C PHE A 290 5.36 -13.98 -17.68
N ASP A 291 4.95 -14.54 -18.85
CA ASP A 291 4.82 -13.83 -20.12
C ASP A 291 3.47 -14.03 -20.82
N ASP A 292 2.45 -14.50 -20.08
CA ASP A 292 1.10 -14.62 -20.63
C ASP A 292 0.50 -13.23 -20.86
N ALA A 293 0.53 -12.79 -22.12
CA ALA A 293 0.10 -11.45 -22.50
C ALA A 293 -1.40 -11.18 -22.31
N GLU A 294 -2.26 -12.22 -22.30
CA GLU A 294 -3.69 -12.07 -22.05
C GLU A 294 -3.94 -11.81 -20.56
N VAL A 295 -3.29 -12.59 -19.71
CA VAL A 295 -3.38 -12.44 -18.25
C VAL A 295 -2.78 -11.13 -17.78
N LEU A 296 -1.57 -10.80 -18.23
CA LEU A 296 -0.90 -9.54 -17.88
C LEU A 296 -1.68 -8.32 -18.40
N GLY A 297 -2.17 -8.38 -19.64
CA GLY A 297 -2.96 -7.31 -20.25
C GLY A 297 -4.27 -7.06 -19.49
N GLY A 298 -4.89 -8.10 -18.90
CA GLY A 298 -6.04 -7.95 -18.01
C GLY A 298 -5.74 -7.14 -16.75
N LEU A 299 -4.47 -7.09 -16.33
CA LEU A 299 -3.98 -6.26 -15.22
C LEU A 299 -3.42 -4.90 -15.69
N GLY A 300 -3.37 -4.63 -17.01
CA GLY A 300 -2.77 -3.42 -17.58
C GLY A 300 -1.24 -3.49 -17.66
N TRP A 301 -0.65 -4.69 -17.59
CA TRP A 301 0.79 -4.90 -17.55
C TRP A 301 1.26 -5.65 -18.81
N GLN A 302 2.53 -5.42 -19.19
CA GLN A 302 3.21 -6.29 -20.14
C GLN A 302 4.22 -7.24 -19.46
N GLY A 303 4.55 -7.00 -18.18
CA GLY A 303 5.53 -7.81 -17.45
C GLY A 303 5.82 -7.27 -16.06
N LEU A 304 6.74 -7.95 -15.40
CA LEU A 304 7.23 -7.62 -14.06
C LEU A 304 8.76 -7.62 -14.10
N ASP A 305 9.38 -6.49 -13.74
CA ASP A 305 10.84 -6.36 -13.70
C ASP A 305 11.37 -6.48 -12.26
N PRO A 306 12.58 -7.03 -12.09
CA PRO A 306 13.27 -6.99 -10.81
C PRO A 306 13.36 -5.58 -10.25
N ALA A 307 13.12 -5.45 -8.96
CA ALA A 307 13.23 -4.19 -8.24
C ALA A 307 13.68 -4.44 -6.78
N ALA A 308 14.12 -3.39 -6.11
CA ALA A 308 14.58 -3.44 -4.74
C ALA A 308 14.00 -2.27 -3.93
N ASP A 309 14.14 -2.30 -2.62
CA ASP A 309 13.54 -1.32 -1.69
C ASP A 309 13.88 0.14 -2.04
N GLU A 310 15.10 0.39 -2.48
CA GLU A 310 15.60 1.71 -2.86
C GLU A 310 14.91 2.32 -4.07
N ASP A 311 14.26 1.54 -4.93
CA ASP A 311 13.53 2.05 -6.10
C ASP A 311 12.35 2.95 -5.71
N TRP A 312 11.88 2.85 -4.45
CA TRP A 312 10.83 3.71 -3.89
C TRP A 312 11.35 4.81 -2.96
N ASN A 313 12.64 5.11 -2.97
CA ASN A 313 13.20 6.21 -2.19
C ASN A 313 12.58 7.56 -2.57
N THR A 314 12.24 7.77 -3.84
CA THR A 314 11.51 8.98 -4.27
C THR A 314 10.16 9.11 -3.54
N ILE A 315 9.47 8.00 -3.27
CA ILE A 315 8.20 8.02 -2.51
C ILE A 315 8.45 8.37 -1.03
N ARG A 316 9.55 7.85 -0.45
CA ARG A 316 9.97 8.24 0.92
C ARG A 316 10.32 9.71 1.00
N GLU A 317 11.01 10.24 -0.01
CA GLU A 317 11.33 11.69 -0.10
C GLU A 317 10.06 12.54 -0.14
N LEU A 318 9.04 12.14 -0.91
CA LEU A 318 7.76 12.83 -0.94
C LEU A 318 7.06 12.78 0.42
N GLU A 319 7.02 11.60 1.07
CA GLU A 319 6.38 11.43 2.38
C GLU A 319 7.09 12.27 3.45
N TYR A 320 8.42 12.21 3.52
CA TYR A 320 9.17 13.00 4.48
C TYR A 320 9.14 14.50 4.16
N GLY A 321 9.15 14.84 2.87
CA GLY A 321 8.97 16.24 2.44
C GLY A 321 7.61 16.81 2.84
N LYS A 322 6.53 16.02 2.68
CA LYS A 322 5.18 16.37 3.14
C LYS A 322 5.18 16.57 4.66
N GLN A 323 5.69 15.60 5.43
CA GLN A 323 5.75 15.67 6.89
C GLN A 323 6.54 16.90 7.36
N LEU A 324 7.66 17.22 6.69
CA LEU A 324 8.48 18.39 7.01
C LEU A 324 7.67 19.69 6.85
N LEU A 325 6.96 19.85 5.74
CA LEU A 325 6.14 21.02 5.47
C LEU A 325 4.96 21.14 6.45
N GLU A 326 4.31 20.02 6.77
CA GLU A 326 3.23 19.96 7.77
C GLU A 326 3.74 20.41 9.16
N VAL A 327 4.88 19.87 9.62
CA VAL A 327 5.48 20.27 10.91
C VAL A 327 5.91 21.73 10.92
N GLN A 328 6.48 22.24 9.83
CA GLN A 328 6.87 23.64 9.73
C GLN A 328 5.68 24.60 9.83
N ASN A 329 4.53 24.20 9.31
CA ASN A 329 3.30 24.99 9.29
C ASN A 329 2.38 24.74 10.50
N ASP A 330 2.70 23.78 11.38
CA ASP A 330 1.93 23.48 12.57
C ASP A 330 2.18 24.50 13.69
N ASP A 331 1.25 25.42 13.87
CA ASP A 331 1.30 26.44 14.92
C ASP A 331 0.77 25.93 16.30
N THR A 332 0.37 24.66 16.40
CA THR A 332 -0.18 24.07 17.63
C THR A 332 0.90 23.50 18.55
N ILE A 333 2.11 23.22 18.03
CA ILE A 333 3.25 22.68 18.78
C ILE A 333 4.27 23.78 19.11
N ASP A 334 4.98 23.63 20.24
CA ASP A 334 6.02 24.57 20.64
C ASP A 334 7.28 24.44 19.77
N ASP A 335 8.08 25.51 19.75
CA ASP A 335 9.28 25.61 18.90
C ASP A 335 10.31 24.49 19.14
N ALA A 336 10.45 24.00 20.39
CA ALA A 336 11.41 22.96 20.70
C ALA A 336 10.96 21.61 20.15
N THR A 337 9.68 21.27 20.33
CA THR A 337 9.05 20.06 19.75
C THR A 337 9.07 20.13 18.21
N LYS A 338 8.79 21.32 17.65
CA LYS A 338 8.86 21.53 16.19
C LYS A 338 10.26 21.24 15.65
N GLN A 339 11.28 21.79 16.30
CA GLN A 339 12.67 21.58 15.89
C GLN A 339 13.11 20.11 16.01
N GLU A 340 12.73 19.42 17.08
CA GLU A 340 13.03 17.99 17.26
C GLU A 340 12.46 17.15 16.11
N LYS A 341 11.18 17.36 15.76
CA LYS A 341 10.54 16.67 14.63
C LYS A 341 11.19 16.99 13.29
N ILE A 342 11.55 18.25 13.06
CA ILE A 342 12.27 18.67 11.84
C ILE A 342 13.62 17.96 11.73
N ASP A 343 14.38 17.87 12.84
CA ASP A 343 15.67 17.20 12.86
C ASP A 343 15.54 15.70 12.57
N GLU A 344 14.54 15.02 13.15
CA GLU A 344 14.24 13.61 12.85
C GLU A 344 13.87 13.38 11.38
N ILE A 345 13.03 14.25 10.81
CA ILE A 345 12.62 14.11 9.40
C ILE A 345 13.80 14.35 8.47
N ASN A 346 14.62 15.36 8.75
CA ASN A 346 15.82 15.65 7.97
C ASN A 346 16.82 14.48 8.00
N GLN A 347 16.99 13.83 9.17
CA GLN A 347 17.83 12.62 9.24
C GLN A 347 17.30 11.51 8.32
N LYS A 348 15.98 11.25 8.30
CA LYS A 348 15.37 10.26 7.41
C LYS A 348 15.55 10.65 5.93
N LEU A 349 15.45 11.94 5.59
CA LEU A 349 15.72 12.42 4.24
C LEU A 349 17.18 12.19 3.82
N GLU A 350 18.14 12.44 4.70
CA GLU A 350 19.55 12.18 4.43
C GLU A 350 19.83 10.67 4.23
N GLU A 351 19.16 9.80 5.00
CA GLU A 351 19.29 8.34 4.89
C GLU A 351 18.79 7.81 3.53
N VAL A 352 17.67 8.31 3.00
CA VAL A 352 17.14 7.87 1.69
C VAL A 352 17.87 8.45 0.49
N GLN A 353 18.66 9.55 0.68
CA GLN A 353 19.45 10.19 -0.36
C GLN A 353 20.90 9.70 -0.41
N SER A 354 21.33 8.86 0.52
CA SER A 354 22.71 8.37 0.63
C SER A 354 22.93 7.07 -0.15
#